data_65c80aad4287eb067ab8bdc4e19f0972
#
_entry.id   65c80aad4287eb067ab8bdc4e19f0972
#
_cell.length_a   1.000
_cell.length_b   1.000
_cell.length_c   1.000
_cell.angle_alpha   90.00
_cell.angle_beta   90.00
_cell.angle_gamma   90.00
#
_symmetry.space_group_name_H-M   'P 1'
#
loop_
_entity.id
_entity.type
_entity.pdbx_description
1 polymer ?
#
loop_
_entity_poly.entity_id
_entity_poly.type
_entity_poly.pdbx_seq_one_letter_code
_entity_poly.pdbx_strand_id
1 'polypeptide(L)'
;MWGTRIGIIHLPDDRPYISFEYDSSFAKSGIEISPVSMMLSNRIYEFPGLAGTSFHGAPGLIADSLPDRFGNAVIEKWLASQGKSESDFNIIDRLCYTGTRGMGALEYVPACGPSAGEAEIIDVADMISFASDILSNRKDVRFEKTDPKTFSQLLQLGTSAGGARAKAVIAWNGKTNEIRSGQVSQGDGFDYYLIKFDGVTQNGDHALEDAPEYTLVEYAYYKMALEAGINMTESLIFSEHDRNHFLTKRFDRTNGNKLH
;
A
#
# COMPACT_ATOMS: atom_id res chain seq x y z
N MET A 1 1.34 13.15 10.13
CA MET A 1 -0.13 13.23 10.32
C MET A 1 -0.53 14.70 10.29
N TRP A 2 -1.42 15.14 9.40
CA TRP A 2 -1.80 16.55 9.16
C TRP A 2 -0.60 17.52 9.03
N GLY A 3 0.49 17.06 8.44
CA GLY A 3 1.75 17.83 8.37
C GLY A 3 2.48 18.01 9.70
N THR A 4 1.97 17.44 10.80
CA THR A 4 2.59 17.54 12.13
C THR A 4 3.52 16.36 12.36
N ARG A 5 4.74 16.63 12.83
CA ARG A 5 5.67 15.57 13.24
C ARG A 5 5.15 14.91 14.52
N ILE A 6 4.95 13.59 14.46
CA ILE A 6 4.45 12.79 15.58
C ILE A 6 5.59 12.34 16.47
N GLY A 7 6.70 11.92 15.88
CA GLY A 7 7.84 11.36 16.60
C GLY A 7 8.96 10.97 15.66
N ILE A 8 9.90 10.23 16.22
CA ILE A 8 11.09 9.73 15.55
C ILE A 8 11.17 8.23 15.74
N ILE A 9 11.56 7.53 14.68
CA ILE A 9 11.83 6.09 14.68
C ILE A 9 13.33 5.90 14.47
N HIS A 10 13.93 5.02 15.27
CA HIS A 10 15.32 4.65 15.16
C HIS A 10 15.47 3.14 15.21
N LEU A 11 16.29 2.57 14.34
CA LEU A 11 16.73 1.18 14.38
C LEU A 11 18.19 1.14 14.81
N PRO A 12 18.51 0.71 16.04
CA PRO A 12 19.88 0.54 16.49
C PRO A 12 20.59 -0.60 15.73
N ASP A 13 21.89 -0.46 15.46
CA ASP A 13 22.69 -1.46 14.74
C ASP A 13 22.81 -2.80 15.50
N ASP A 14 22.68 -2.77 16.81
CA ASP A 14 22.85 -3.91 17.71
C ASP A 14 21.54 -4.65 18.05
N ARG A 15 20.39 -4.22 17.50
CA ARG A 15 19.08 -4.75 17.87
C ARG A 15 18.18 -4.98 16.67
N PRO A 16 17.38 -6.07 16.68
CA PRO A 16 16.45 -6.36 15.59
C PRO A 16 15.05 -5.74 15.79
N TYR A 17 14.95 -4.64 16.55
CA TYR A 17 13.70 -3.93 16.79
C TYR A 17 13.94 -2.41 16.86
N ILE A 18 12.91 -1.66 16.49
CA ILE A 18 12.97 -0.20 16.50
C ILE A 18 12.71 0.38 17.88
N SER A 19 13.21 1.57 18.12
CA SER A 19 12.77 2.48 19.17
C SER A 19 11.95 3.60 18.57
N PHE A 20 10.93 4.06 19.32
CA PHE A 20 10.05 5.16 18.95
C PHE A 20 9.98 6.17 20.09
N GLU A 21 10.07 7.44 19.77
CA GLU A 21 9.89 8.56 20.70
C GLU A 21 8.94 9.58 20.11
N TYR A 22 7.93 9.99 20.89
CA TYR A 22 7.04 11.07 20.48
C TYR A 22 7.78 12.40 20.39
N ASP A 23 7.44 13.22 19.39
CA ASP A 23 7.82 14.63 19.40
C ASP A 23 7.23 15.30 20.64
N SER A 24 8.04 16.12 21.32
CA SER A 24 7.65 16.73 22.59
C SER A 24 6.43 17.64 22.49
N SER A 25 6.20 18.24 21.32
CA SER A 25 5.00 19.05 21.05
C SER A 25 3.78 18.16 20.83
N PHE A 26 3.95 17.05 20.10
CA PHE A 26 2.88 16.08 19.87
C PHE A 26 2.49 15.34 21.17
N ALA A 27 3.44 15.02 22.02
CA ALA A 27 3.18 14.40 23.33
C ALA A 27 2.27 15.23 24.23
N LYS A 28 2.20 16.56 24.00
CA LYS A 28 1.34 17.50 24.73
C LYS A 28 -0.01 17.77 24.03
N SER A 29 -0.24 17.21 22.85
CA SER A 29 -1.45 17.47 22.07
C SER A 29 -2.73 16.87 22.65
N GLY A 30 -2.62 15.82 23.46
CA GLY A 30 -3.74 15.04 23.95
C GLY A 30 -4.33 14.09 22.90
N ILE A 31 -3.72 13.98 21.71
CA ILE A 31 -4.19 13.09 20.62
C ILE A 31 -3.53 11.73 20.76
N GLU A 32 -4.23 10.79 21.36
CA GLU A 32 -3.76 9.41 21.56
C GLU A 32 -3.91 8.57 20.29
N ILE A 33 -2.79 8.32 19.61
CA ILE A 33 -2.76 7.51 18.38
C ILE A 33 -2.51 6.02 18.63
N SER A 34 -2.01 5.67 19.83
CA SER A 34 -1.78 4.29 20.25
C SER A 34 -2.02 4.14 21.76
N PRO A 35 -3.27 4.33 22.22
CA PRO A 35 -3.58 4.51 23.64
C PRO A 35 -3.31 3.28 24.50
N VAL A 36 -3.21 2.09 23.91
CA VAL A 36 -2.94 0.85 24.65
C VAL A 36 -1.46 0.57 24.79
N SER A 37 -0.70 0.70 23.69
CA SER A 37 0.70 0.24 23.63
C SER A 37 1.70 1.38 23.79
N MET A 38 1.35 2.58 23.35
CA MET A 38 2.25 3.75 23.34
C MET A 38 1.46 5.02 23.70
N MET A 39 1.00 5.10 24.94
CA MET A 39 0.35 6.32 25.45
C MET A 39 1.27 7.52 25.33
N LEU A 40 0.71 8.72 25.12
CA LEU A 40 1.49 9.95 25.02
C LEU A 40 2.43 10.12 26.22
N SER A 41 3.72 10.22 25.94
CA SER A 41 4.76 10.47 26.94
C SER A 41 6.06 10.90 26.27
N ASN A 42 7.03 11.37 27.06
CA ASN A 42 8.38 11.67 26.61
C ASN A 42 9.35 10.49 26.78
N ARG A 43 8.85 9.28 26.96
CA ARG A 43 9.70 8.09 27.07
C ARG A 43 9.95 7.48 25.69
N ILE A 44 11.05 6.75 25.59
CA ILE A 44 11.33 5.90 24.43
C ILE A 44 10.56 4.58 24.58
N TYR A 45 9.89 4.18 23.51
CA TYR A 45 9.15 2.92 23.41
C TYR A 45 9.95 1.90 22.61
N GLU A 46 10.12 0.72 23.19
CA GLU A 46 10.80 -0.42 22.58
C GLU A 46 9.98 -1.69 22.81
N PHE A 47 9.95 -2.56 21.82
CA PHE A 47 9.18 -3.80 21.86
C PHE A 47 10.03 -5.01 21.43
N PRO A 48 11.01 -5.42 22.24
CA PRO A 48 11.91 -6.51 21.88
C PRO A 48 11.20 -7.84 21.62
N GLY A 49 10.04 -8.07 22.26
CA GLY A 49 9.21 -9.25 22.03
C GLY A 49 8.56 -9.32 20.65
N LEU A 50 8.59 -8.24 19.87
CA LEU A 50 8.08 -8.20 18.49
C LEU A 50 9.18 -8.48 17.45
N ALA A 51 10.44 -8.60 17.86
CA ALA A 51 11.54 -9.03 17.00
C ALA A 51 11.27 -10.44 16.45
N GLY A 52 11.51 -10.65 15.16
CA GLY A 52 11.30 -11.95 14.50
C GLY A 52 9.83 -12.36 14.31
N THR A 53 8.88 -11.51 14.67
CA THR A 53 7.43 -11.71 14.40
C THR A 53 7.03 -11.04 13.09
N SER A 54 5.75 -11.18 12.70
CA SER A 54 5.15 -10.46 11.56
C SER A 54 5.15 -8.93 11.73
N PHE A 55 5.44 -8.44 12.94
CA PHE A 55 5.59 -7.01 13.24
C PHE A 55 6.99 -6.47 12.89
N HIS A 56 7.93 -7.35 12.52
CA HIS A 56 9.32 -6.97 12.15
C HIS A 56 10.04 -6.08 13.18
N GLY A 57 9.76 -6.28 14.47
CA GLY A 57 10.35 -5.49 15.54
C GLY A 57 9.77 -4.08 15.72
N ALA A 58 8.60 -3.80 15.12
CA ALA A 58 7.90 -2.53 15.28
C ALA A 58 6.60 -2.67 16.07
N PRO A 59 6.15 -1.64 16.81
CA PRO A 59 4.81 -1.62 17.38
C PRO A 59 3.75 -1.61 16.29
N GLY A 60 2.56 -2.16 16.60
CA GLY A 60 1.48 -2.35 15.64
C GLY A 60 1.14 -1.10 14.81
N LEU A 61 1.07 0.06 15.44
CA LEU A 61 0.83 1.34 14.76
C LEU A 61 1.80 1.60 13.59
N ILE A 62 3.07 1.24 13.76
CA ILE A 62 4.12 1.46 12.74
C ILE A 62 4.16 0.27 11.79
N ALA A 63 4.05 -0.95 12.31
CA ALA A 63 4.05 -2.17 11.52
C ALA A 63 2.92 -2.22 10.48
N ASP A 64 1.75 -1.63 10.79
CA ASP A 64 0.60 -1.53 9.88
C ASP A 64 0.88 -0.68 8.64
N SER A 65 1.91 0.17 8.69
CA SER A 65 2.36 0.97 7.54
C SER A 65 3.35 0.23 6.64
N LEU A 66 3.84 -0.95 7.05
CA LEU A 66 4.76 -1.74 6.24
C LEU A 66 4.04 -2.30 5.02
N PRO A 67 4.75 -2.44 3.90
CA PRO A 67 4.23 -3.11 2.72
C PRO A 67 3.80 -4.55 3.04
N ASP A 68 2.68 -4.96 2.48
CA ASP A 68 2.23 -6.34 2.53
C ASP A 68 3.08 -7.26 1.64
N ARG A 69 2.70 -8.53 1.51
CA ARG A 69 3.42 -9.50 0.69
C ARG A 69 3.57 -9.04 -0.77
N PHE A 70 2.50 -8.52 -1.37
CA PHE A 70 2.56 -8.00 -2.74
C PHE A 70 3.45 -6.76 -2.82
N GLY A 71 3.28 -5.81 -1.90
CA GLY A 71 4.12 -4.61 -1.82
C GLY A 71 5.60 -4.94 -1.59
N ASN A 72 5.93 -5.95 -0.80
CA ASN A 72 7.31 -6.41 -0.64
C ASN A 72 7.89 -6.98 -1.94
N ALA A 73 7.12 -7.78 -2.69
CA ALA A 73 7.56 -8.28 -4.00
C ALA A 73 7.77 -7.14 -5.02
N VAL A 74 6.97 -6.07 -4.95
CA VAL A 74 7.18 -4.84 -5.74
C VAL A 74 8.49 -4.16 -5.34
N ILE A 75 8.78 -4.04 -4.03
CA ILE A 75 10.03 -3.46 -3.52
C ILE A 75 11.24 -4.28 -3.98
N GLU A 76 11.18 -5.61 -3.91
CA GLU A 76 12.26 -6.48 -4.39
C GLU A 76 12.61 -6.21 -5.87
N LYS A 77 11.59 -6.07 -6.72
CA LYS A 77 11.80 -5.73 -8.14
C LYS A 77 12.39 -4.33 -8.32
N TRP A 78 11.93 -3.37 -7.53
CA TRP A 78 12.50 -2.03 -7.55
C TRP A 78 13.97 -2.02 -7.10
N LEU A 79 14.31 -2.73 -6.02
CA LEU A 79 15.69 -2.87 -5.54
C LEU A 79 16.57 -3.53 -6.60
N ALA A 80 16.09 -4.62 -7.22
CA ALA A 80 16.81 -5.29 -8.30
C ALA A 80 17.09 -4.36 -9.47
N SER A 81 16.13 -3.47 -9.83
CA SER A 81 16.33 -2.45 -10.88
C SER A 81 17.40 -1.42 -10.53
N GLN A 82 17.67 -1.22 -9.22
CA GLN A 82 18.73 -0.36 -8.70
C GLN A 82 20.05 -1.11 -8.42
N GLY A 83 20.11 -2.40 -8.74
CA GLY A 83 21.27 -3.24 -8.44
C GLY A 83 21.47 -3.51 -6.94
N LYS A 84 20.42 -3.39 -6.13
CA LYS A 84 20.42 -3.62 -4.68
C LYS A 84 19.78 -4.96 -4.32
N SER A 85 20.15 -5.49 -3.16
CA SER A 85 19.58 -6.70 -2.57
C SER A 85 18.54 -6.38 -1.49
N GLU A 86 17.59 -7.28 -1.28
CA GLU A 86 16.62 -7.17 -0.18
C GLU A 86 17.30 -7.18 1.20
N SER A 87 18.43 -7.89 1.34
CA SER A 87 19.22 -7.91 2.59
C SER A 87 19.75 -6.54 3.00
N ASP A 88 19.88 -5.62 2.05
CA ASP A 88 20.38 -4.26 2.28
C ASP A 88 19.26 -3.28 2.66
N PHE A 89 18.01 -3.78 2.80
CA PHE A 89 16.80 -2.99 2.95
C PHE A 89 16.07 -3.35 4.24
N ASN A 90 16.33 -2.58 5.28
CA ASN A 90 15.78 -2.79 6.60
C ASN A 90 14.36 -2.21 6.78
N ILE A 91 13.79 -2.31 7.98
CA ILE A 91 12.44 -1.81 8.27
C ILE A 91 12.32 -0.29 8.08
N ILE A 92 13.34 0.49 8.43
CA ILE A 92 13.33 1.95 8.24
C ILE A 92 13.31 2.28 6.75
N ASP A 93 14.10 1.57 5.95
CA ASP A 93 14.12 1.74 4.50
C ASP A 93 12.75 1.44 3.88
N ARG A 94 12.05 0.39 4.35
CA ARG A 94 10.68 0.06 3.91
C ARG A 94 9.67 1.14 4.27
N LEU A 95 9.76 1.72 5.47
CA LEU A 95 8.92 2.84 5.88
C LEU A 95 9.23 4.10 5.05
N CYS A 96 10.50 4.41 4.80
CA CYS A 96 10.90 5.50 3.93
C CYS A 96 10.48 5.28 2.47
N TYR A 97 10.53 4.03 1.99
CA TYR A 97 10.00 3.67 0.68
C TYR A 97 8.49 3.91 0.60
N THR A 98 7.74 3.54 1.62
CA THR A 98 6.31 3.85 1.73
C THR A 98 6.08 5.37 1.76
N GLY A 99 6.85 6.10 2.54
CA GLY A 99 6.85 7.56 2.58
C GLY A 99 5.46 8.16 2.82
N THR A 100 5.03 9.04 1.93
CA THR A 100 3.70 9.70 1.97
C THR A 100 2.62 8.90 1.24
N ARG A 101 2.97 7.80 0.58
CA ARG A 101 2.08 7.01 -0.27
C ARG A 101 1.28 5.95 0.49
N GLY A 102 1.65 5.66 1.73
CA GLY A 102 1.00 4.67 2.57
C GLY A 102 -0.50 4.88 2.74
N MET A 103 -1.20 3.78 3.02
CA MET A 103 -2.58 3.83 3.52
C MET A 103 -2.58 4.34 4.97
N GLY A 104 -3.71 4.91 5.39
CA GLY A 104 -3.85 5.43 6.75
C GLY A 104 -3.21 6.81 6.96
N ALA A 105 -3.06 7.17 8.23
CA ALA A 105 -2.73 8.52 8.66
C ALA A 105 -1.23 8.85 8.70
N LEU A 106 -0.39 7.82 8.86
CA LEU A 106 1.05 8.03 9.04
C LEU A 106 1.75 8.28 7.71
N GLU A 107 2.74 9.15 7.78
CA GLU A 107 3.66 9.46 6.69
C GLU A 107 5.09 9.44 7.23
N TYR A 108 6.02 8.95 6.42
CA TYR A 108 7.41 8.75 6.80
C TYR A 108 8.33 9.66 5.99
N VAL A 109 9.25 10.31 6.70
CA VAL A 109 10.22 11.24 6.12
C VAL A 109 11.62 10.86 6.60
N PRO A 110 12.62 10.78 5.71
CA PRO A 110 12.56 11.09 4.27
C PRO A 110 11.80 10.04 3.46
N ALA A 111 11.09 10.46 2.40
CA ALA A 111 10.52 9.55 1.44
C ALA A 111 11.58 9.17 0.39
N CYS A 112 11.87 7.86 0.26
CA CYS A 112 12.95 7.34 -0.59
C CYS A 112 12.45 6.44 -1.72
N GLY A 113 11.15 6.21 -1.81
CA GLY A 113 10.53 5.41 -2.88
C GLY A 113 10.48 6.14 -4.22
N PRO A 114 9.95 5.48 -5.28
CA PRO A 114 9.74 6.13 -6.56
C PRO A 114 8.99 7.43 -6.37
N SER A 115 9.50 8.53 -6.93
CA SER A 115 8.81 9.81 -6.86
C SER A 115 7.44 9.67 -7.52
N ALA A 116 6.42 10.26 -6.91
CA ALA A 116 5.14 10.44 -7.59
C ALA A 116 5.41 11.32 -8.83
N GLY A 117 5.47 10.69 -9.99
CA GLY A 117 5.59 11.40 -11.27
C GLY A 117 4.37 12.28 -11.51
N GLU A 118 4.39 13.03 -12.61
CA GLU A 118 3.21 13.75 -13.08
C GLU A 118 2.02 12.78 -13.20
N ALA A 119 0.81 13.33 -13.04
CA ALA A 119 -0.44 12.60 -13.13
C ALA A 119 -0.64 11.99 -14.52
N GLU A 120 -0.16 10.78 -14.73
CA GLU A 120 -0.23 10.09 -16.02
C GLU A 120 -1.37 9.07 -16.02
N ILE A 121 -1.97 8.88 -17.20
CA ILE A 121 -2.97 7.85 -17.45
C ILE A 121 -2.30 6.49 -17.38
N ILE A 122 -2.92 5.55 -16.71
CA ILE A 122 -2.42 4.19 -16.49
C ILE A 122 -3.40 3.21 -17.14
N ASP A 123 -2.85 2.27 -17.90
CA ASP A 123 -3.60 1.17 -18.48
C ASP A 123 -3.77 0.03 -17.45
N VAL A 124 -5.00 -0.46 -17.26
CA VAL A 124 -5.29 -1.54 -16.32
C VAL A 124 -4.67 -2.86 -16.78
N ALA A 125 -4.59 -3.11 -18.09
CA ALA A 125 -3.97 -4.30 -18.63
C ALA A 125 -2.46 -4.33 -18.33
N ASP A 126 -1.78 -3.19 -18.38
CA ASP A 126 -0.38 -3.07 -17.96
C ASP A 126 -0.21 -3.36 -16.47
N MET A 127 -1.14 -2.87 -15.62
CA MET A 127 -1.13 -3.18 -14.19
C MET A 127 -1.29 -4.66 -13.91
N ILE A 128 -2.20 -5.35 -14.62
CA ILE A 128 -2.44 -6.78 -14.47
C ILE A 128 -1.21 -7.58 -14.90
N SER A 129 -0.63 -7.23 -16.04
CA SER A 129 0.59 -7.86 -16.55
C SER A 129 1.72 -7.73 -15.52
N PHE A 130 1.95 -6.52 -15.02
CA PHE A 130 2.94 -6.26 -13.99
C PHE A 130 2.68 -7.05 -12.70
N ALA A 131 1.44 -7.07 -12.21
CA ALA A 131 1.07 -7.81 -11.01
C ALA A 131 1.29 -9.32 -11.18
N SER A 132 0.94 -9.87 -12.34
CA SER A 132 1.16 -11.28 -12.67
C SER A 132 2.65 -11.62 -12.74
N ASP A 133 3.46 -10.75 -13.32
CA ASP A 133 4.91 -10.92 -13.40
C ASP A 133 5.57 -10.89 -12.02
N ILE A 134 5.13 -9.99 -11.15
CA ILE A 134 5.62 -9.91 -9.77
C ILE A 134 5.32 -11.19 -9.00
N LEU A 135 4.07 -11.67 -9.06
CA LEU A 135 3.63 -12.82 -8.27
C LEU A 135 4.15 -14.17 -8.82
N SER A 136 4.41 -14.26 -10.13
CA SER A 136 4.92 -15.49 -10.73
C SER A 136 6.34 -15.88 -10.31
N ASN A 137 7.02 -15.03 -9.52
CA ASN A 137 8.40 -15.27 -9.04
C ASN A 137 9.42 -15.65 -10.13
N ARG A 138 9.14 -15.33 -11.39
CA ARG A 138 10.08 -15.55 -12.48
C ARG A 138 11.27 -14.61 -12.29
N LYS A 139 12.39 -15.16 -11.81
CA LYS A 139 13.66 -14.43 -11.65
C LYS A 139 14.18 -13.80 -12.96
N ASP A 140 13.69 -14.29 -14.08
CA ASP A 140 14.12 -13.91 -15.42
C ASP A 140 13.08 -13.08 -16.19
N VAL A 141 12.10 -12.47 -15.53
CA VAL A 141 11.27 -11.50 -16.23
C VAL A 141 12.14 -10.28 -16.52
N ARG A 142 12.73 -10.30 -17.70
CA ARG A 142 13.37 -9.14 -18.28
C ARG A 142 12.29 -8.13 -18.60
N PHE A 143 12.19 -7.09 -17.79
CA PHE A 143 11.41 -5.89 -18.13
C PHE A 143 11.98 -5.15 -19.37
N GLU A 144 12.72 -5.88 -20.22
CA GLU A 144 13.31 -5.36 -21.46
C GLU A 144 12.25 -4.81 -22.44
N LYS A 145 10.97 -5.08 -22.20
CA LYS A 145 9.87 -4.59 -23.05
C LYS A 145 9.00 -3.53 -22.38
N THR A 146 9.11 -3.31 -21.08
CA THR A 146 8.34 -2.27 -20.39
C THR A 146 9.19 -1.00 -20.41
N ASP A 147 8.62 0.06 -20.96
CA ASP A 147 9.23 1.39 -20.90
C ASP A 147 9.58 1.73 -19.44
N PRO A 148 10.80 2.24 -19.15
CA PRO A 148 11.21 2.59 -17.79
C PRO A 148 10.23 3.50 -17.05
N LYS A 149 9.50 4.32 -17.79
CA LYS A 149 8.49 5.23 -17.28
C LYS A 149 7.25 4.47 -16.80
N THR A 150 6.70 3.60 -17.64
CA THR A 150 5.59 2.70 -17.30
C THR A 150 5.94 1.82 -16.09
N PHE A 151 7.16 1.29 -16.05
CA PHE A 151 7.64 0.52 -14.90
C PHE A 151 7.65 1.34 -13.61
N SER A 152 8.16 2.58 -13.65
CA SER A 152 8.17 3.47 -12.49
C SER A 152 6.75 3.79 -11.99
N GLN A 153 5.80 3.96 -12.91
CA GLN A 153 4.39 4.20 -12.58
C GLN A 153 3.74 3.00 -11.90
N LEU A 154 3.98 1.81 -12.42
CA LEU A 154 3.44 0.56 -11.88
C LEU A 154 4.02 0.26 -10.49
N LEU A 155 5.29 0.56 -10.26
CA LEU A 155 5.92 0.48 -8.94
C LEU A 155 5.25 1.38 -7.90
N GLN A 156 4.70 2.52 -8.31
CA GLN A 156 3.99 3.44 -7.41
C GLN A 156 2.64 2.89 -6.95
N LEU A 157 2.00 2.01 -7.74
CA LEU A 157 0.64 1.56 -7.50
C LEU A 157 0.52 0.46 -6.44
N GLY A 158 1.54 -0.38 -6.28
CA GLY A 158 1.46 -1.64 -5.55
C GLY A 158 1.86 -1.63 -4.07
N THR A 159 2.10 -0.51 -3.43
CA THR A 159 2.97 -0.50 -2.24
C THR A 159 2.30 -0.51 -0.87
N SER A 160 0.97 -0.46 -0.71
CA SER A 160 0.50 -0.23 0.67
C SER A 160 -0.96 -0.55 0.99
N ALA A 161 -1.57 -1.50 0.33
CA ALA A 161 -3.00 -1.74 0.53
C ALA A 161 -3.35 -2.94 1.44
N GLY A 162 -2.38 -3.59 2.05
CA GLY A 162 -2.54 -4.75 2.96
C GLY A 162 -3.12 -6.01 2.30
N GLY A 163 -2.63 -7.20 2.71
CA GLY A 163 -3.11 -8.51 2.23
C GLY A 163 -2.26 -9.09 1.09
N ALA A 164 -2.52 -10.36 0.69
CA ALA A 164 -1.66 -11.14 -0.20
C ALA A 164 -2.00 -11.02 -1.69
N ARG A 165 -3.23 -10.63 -2.04
CA ARG A 165 -3.68 -10.53 -3.43
C ARG A 165 -3.20 -9.27 -4.11
N ALA A 166 -2.93 -9.38 -5.42
CA ALA A 166 -2.58 -8.26 -6.27
C ALA A 166 -3.67 -7.19 -6.26
N LYS A 167 -3.28 -5.99 -5.91
CA LYS A 167 -4.16 -4.83 -5.82
C LYS A 167 -3.39 -3.54 -6.03
N ALA A 168 -4.11 -2.48 -6.36
CA ALA A 168 -3.53 -1.16 -6.52
C ALA A 168 -4.45 -0.07 -5.96
N VAL A 169 -3.86 1.08 -5.67
CA VAL A 169 -4.61 2.29 -5.33
C VAL A 169 -4.69 3.17 -6.57
N ILE A 170 -5.91 3.38 -7.06
CA ILE A 170 -6.16 4.16 -8.28
C ILE A 170 -7.03 5.38 -7.99
N ALA A 171 -6.90 6.38 -8.85
CA ALA A 171 -7.85 7.47 -9.02
C ALA A 171 -8.54 7.27 -10.36
N TRP A 172 -9.85 7.19 -10.36
CA TRP A 172 -10.67 6.96 -11.55
C TRP A 172 -11.63 8.10 -11.77
N ASN A 173 -11.66 8.59 -13.02
CA ASN A 173 -12.64 9.55 -13.48
C ASN A 173 -13.72 8.81 -14.26
N GLY A 174 -14.88 8.59 -13.65
CA GLY A 174 -15.99 7.86 -14.27
C GLY A 174 -16.62 8.54 -15.50
N LYS A 175 -16.30 9.83 -15.78
CA LYS A 175 -16.81 10.54 -16.97
C LYS A 175 -15.88 10.36 -18.18
N THR A 176 -14.58 10.41 -17.97
CA THR A 176 -13.57 10.28 -19.03
C THR A 176 -13.03 8.87 -19.15
N ASN A 177 -13.33 8.02 -18.17
CA ASN A 177 -12.79 6.67 -18.00
C ASN A 177 -11.25 6.63 -17.83
N GLU A 178 -10.66 7.76 -17.42
CA GLU A 178 -9.23 7.83 -17.12
C GLU A 178 -8.91 7.21 -15.78
N ILE A 179 -7.86 6.42 -15.74
CA ILE A 179 -7.28 5.85 -14.53
C ILE A 179 -5.88 6.40 -14.33
N ARG A 180 -5.60 6.83 -13.11
CA ARG A 180 -4.31 7.39 -12.67
C ARG A 180 -3.90 6.82 -11.32
N SER A 181 -2.66 7.09 -10.88
CA SER A 181 -2.23 6.71 -9.54
C SER A 181 -3.11 7.38 -8.48
N GLY A 182 -3.68 6.57 -7.59
CA GLY A 182 -4.48 7.05 -6.45
C GLY A 182 -3.65 7.40 -5.21
N GLN A 183 -2.33 7.36 -5.32
CA GLN A 183 -1.43 7.66 -4.19
C GLN A 183 -1.14 9.15 -4.05
N VAL A 184 -1.41 9.92 -5.07
CA VAL A 184 -1.27 11.38 -5.10
C VAL A 184 -2.59 12.03 -5.49
N SER A 185 -2.75 13.32 -5.14
CA SER A 185 -3.94 14.06 -5.54
C SER A 185 -3.97 14.26 -7.05
N GLN A 186 -5.12 13.92 -7.67
CA GLN A 186 -5.32 14.02 -9.11
C GLN A 186 -6.20 15.22 -9.52
N GLY A 187 -6.59 16.06 -8.55
CA GLY A 187 -7.49 17.18 -8.78
C GLY A 187 -8.98 16.77 -8.88
N ASP A 188 -9.78 17.68 -9.39
CA ASP A 188 -11.22 17.52 -9.45
C ASP A 188 -11.65 16.46 -10.47
N GLY A 189 -12.74 15.75 -10.18
CA GLY A 189 -13.35 14.77 -11.06
C GLY A 189 -12.82 13.35 -10.92
N PHE A 190 -11.84 13.11 -10.04
CA PHE A 190 -11.34 11.77 -9.73
C PHE A 190 -11.85 11.30 -8.37
N ASP A 191 -12.41 10.09 -8.35
CA ASP A 191 -12.68 9.33 -7.14
C ASP A 191 -11.55 8.30 -6.89
N TYR A 192 -11.30 7.98 -5.63
CA TYR A 192 -10.18 7.12 -5.22
C TYR A 192 -10.68 5.74 -4.84
N TYR A 193 -10.05 4.71 -5.41
CA TYR A 193 -10.44 3.32 -5.23
C TYR A 193 -9.24 2.43 -4.92
N LEU A 194 -9.53 1.35 -4.21
CA LEU A 194 -8.71 0.16 -4.18
C LEU A 194 -9.24 -0.79 -5.25
N ILE A 195 -8.42 -1.13 -6.24
CA ILE A 195 -8.74 -2.12 -7.26
C ILE A 195 -8.08 -3.45 -6.89
N LYS A 196 -8.84 -4.55 -6.96
CA LYS A 196 -8.34 -5.93 -6.94
C LYS A 196 -8.49 -6.52 -8.33
N PHE A 197 -7.38 -7.08 -8.82
CA PHE A 197 -7.32 -7.55 -10.20
C PHE A 197 -7.93 -8.93 -10.38
N ASP A 198 -8.80 -9.07 -11.38
CA ASP A 198 -9.20 -10.36 -11.91
C ASP A 198 -8.12 -10.95 -12.82
N GLY A 199 -8.01 -12.27 -12.85
CA GLY A 199 -7.06 -12.99 -13.72
C GLY A 199 -5.62 -13.04 -13.22
N VAL A 200 -5.33 -12.58 -12.01
CA VAL A 200 -4.06 -12.84 -11.31
C VAL A 200 -4.22 -14.04 -10.41
N THR A 201 -3.75 -15.21 -10.87
CA THR A 201 -4.03 -16.51 -10.25
C THR A 201 -3.01 -16.95 -9.21
N GLN A 202 -1.80 -16.38 -9.19
CA GLN A 202 -0.71 -16.76 -8.29
C GLN A 202 -0.59 -15.81 -7.10
N ASN A 203 -1.61 -15.78 -6.26
CA ASN A 203 -1.62 -14.86 -5.11
C ASN A 203 -0.85 -15.36 -3.88
N GLY A 204 -0.33 -16.60 -3.90
CA GLY A 204 0.58 -17.13 -2.88
C GLY A 204 0.00 -17.37 -1.48
N ASP A 205 -1.31 -17.16 -1.28
CA ASP A 205 -1.99 -17.37 -0.01
C ASP A 205 -2.36 -18.86 0.22
N HIS A 206 -2.57 -19.60 -0.86
CA HIS A 206 -3.00 -20.98 -0.83
C HIS A 206 -2.22 -21.80 -1.84
N ALA A 207 -2.14 -23.13 -1.60
CA ALA A 207 -1.56 -24.08 -2.54
C ALA A 207 -2.42 -24.26 -3.83
N LEU A 208 -3.62 -23.68 -3.86
CA LEU A 208 -4.54 -23.72 -4.99
C LEU A 208 -4.49 -22.40 -5.75
N GLU A 209 -4.50 -22.49 -7.07
CA GLU A 209 -4.68 -21.31 -7.92
C GLU A 209 -6.06 -20.68 -7.67
N ASP A 210 -6.12 -19.37 -7.57
CA ASP A 210 -7.40 -18.66 -7.48
C ASP A 210 -8.20 -18.88 -8.78
N ALA A 211 -9.47 -19.22 -8.62
CA ALA A 211 -10.37 -19.30 -9.77
C ALA A 211 -10.51 -17.90 -10.42
N PRO A 212 -10.64 -17.85 -11.75
CA PRO A 212 -11.09 -16.62 -12.41
C PRO A 212 -12.40 -16.14 -11.79
N GLU A 213 -12.66 -14.84 -11.89
CA GLU A 213 -13.88 -14.20 -11.37
C GLU A 213 -14.02 -14.17 -9.84
N TYR A 214 -12.95 -14.40 -9.07
CA TYR A 214 -13.00 -14.28 -7.62
C TYR A 214 -13.41 -12.88 -7.13
N THR A 215 -13.15 -11.88 -7.92
CA THR A 215 -13.57 -10.49 -7.74
C THR A 215 -15.09 -10.34 -7.76
N LEU A 216 -15.81 -11.16 -8.54
CA LEU A 216 -17.27 -11.20 -8.52
C LEU A 216 -17.82 -11.78 -7.21
N VAL A 217 -17.11 -12.73 -6.61
CA VAL A 217 -17.44 -13.25 -5.28
C VAL A 217 -17.32 -12.15 -4.23
N GLU A 218 -16.27 -11.34 -4.27
CA GLU A 218 -16.12 -10.20 -3.36
C GLU A 218 -17.25 -9.17 -3.55
N TYR A 219 -17.64 -8.92 -4.78
CA TYR A 219 -18.78 -8.04 -5.07
C TYR A 219 -20.11 -8.63 -4.55
N ALA A 220 -20.31 -9.93 -4.68
CA ALA A 220 -21.49 -10.58 -4.11
C ALA A 220 -21.54 -10.43 -2.58
N TYR A 221 -20.41 -10.61 -1.88
CA TYR A 221 -20.32 -10.35 -0.44
C TYR A 221 -20.61 -8.90 -0.08
N TYR A 222 -20.14 -7.94 -0.88
CA TYR A 222 -20.50 -6.53 -0.71
C TYR A 222 -22.01 -6.32 -0.78
N LYS A 223 -22.69 -6.90 -1.78
CA LYS A 223 -24.15 -6.81 -1.93
C LYS A 223 -24.88 -7.45 -0.73
N MET A 224 -24.44 -8.62 -0.31
CA MET A 224 -24.99 -9.30 0.87
C MET A 224 -24.81 -8.48 2.16
N ALA A 225 -23.67 -7.82 2.32
CA ALA A 225 -23.40 -6.99 3.48
C ALA A 225 -24.36 -5.78 3.52
N LEU A 226 -24.62 -5.13 2.38
CA LEU A 226 -25.59 -4.03 2.29
C LEU A 226 -27.02 -4.51 2.63
N GLU A 227 -27.41 -5.67 2.12
CA GLU A 227 -28.73 -6.26 2.43
C GLU A 227 -28.87 -6.63 3.91
N ALA A 228 -27.76 -7.03 4.56
CA ALA A 228 -27.70 -7.27 5.99
C ALA A 228 -27.66 -5.98 6.85
N GLY A 229 -27.70 -4.79 6.23
CA GLY A 229 -27.68 -3.51 6.91
C GLY A 229 -26.28 -3.05 7.36
N ILE A 230 -25.22 -3.68 6.86
CA ILE A 230 -23.84 -3.25 7.15
C ILE A 230 -23.53 -2.03 6.28
N ASN A 231 -23.09 -0.94 6.92
CA ASN A 231 -22.66 0.25 6.20
C ASN A 231 -21.25 0.03 5.62
N MET A 232 -21.17 -0.04 4.31
CA MET A 232 -19.92 -0.17 3.55
C MET A 232 -19.78 0.97 2.56
N THR A 233 -18.52 1.31 2.23
CA THR A 233 -18.24 2.24 1.13
C THR A 233 -18.66 1.62 -0.20
N GLU A 234 -19.03 2.48 -1.14
CA GLU A 234 -19.42 2.07 -2.49
C GLU A 234 -18.37 1.14 -3.10
N SER A 235 -18.84 0.00 -3.60
CA SER A 235 -18.01 -0.95 -4.34
C SER A 235 -18.70 -1.30 -5.65
N LEU A 236 -17.91 -1.53 -6.69
CA LEU A 236 -18.40 -1.79 -8.04
C LEU A 236 -17.50 -2.77 -8.78
N ILE A 237 -18.00 -3.30 -9.89
CA ILE A 237 -17.22 -4.05 -10.86
C ILE A 237 -16.80 -3.12 -11.99
N PHE A 238 -15.51 -3.10 -12.25
CA PHE A 238 -14.90 -2.47 -13.41
C PHE A 238 -14.55 -3.55 -14.44
N SER A 239 -15.25 -3.55 -15.56
CA SER A 239 -15.06 -4.56 -16.61
C SER A 239 -14.18 -4.02 -17.72
N GLU A 240 -13.13 -4.76 -18.07
CA GLU A 240 -12.20 -4.46 -19.14
C GLU A 240 -11.65 -5.76 -19.76
N HIS A 241 -11.57 -5.84 -21.09
CA HIS A 241 -10.98 -6.97 -21.82
C HIS A 241 -11.43 -8.35 -21.30
N ASP A 242 -12.75 -8.56 -21.15
CA ASP A 242 -13.36 -9.80 -20.63
C ASP A 242 -12.96 -10.15 -19.18
N ARG A 243 -12.46 -9.19 -18.39
CA ARG A 243 -12.16 -9.31 -16.97
C ARG A 243 -13.04 -8.40 -16.12
N ASN A 244 -13.29 -8.84 -14.89
CA ASN A 244 -14.16 -8.16 -13.95
C ASN A 244 -13.40 -7.82 -12.67
N HIS A 245 -12.85 -6.62 -12.58
CA HIS A 245 -12.09 -6.15 -11.44
C HIS A 245 -13.01 -5.64 -10.34
N PHE A 246 -12.69 -5.92 -9.08
CA PHE A 246 -13.43 -5.38 -7.94
C PHE A 246 -12.82 -4.05 -7.49
N LEU A 247 -13.63 -3.01 -7.48
CA LEU A 247 -13.26 -1.69 -6.96
C LEU A 247 -14.02 -1.41 -5.68
N THR A 248 -13.31 -0.93 -4.65
CA THR A 248 -13.94 -0.36 -3.46
C THR A 248 -13.48 1.08 -3.27
N LYS A 249 -14.44 2.00 -3.10
CA LYS A 249 -14.16 3.42 -2.91
C LYS A 249 -13.46 3.66 -1.59
N ARG A 250 -12.42 4.45 -1.61
CA ARG A 250 -11.65 4.78 -0.40
C ARG A 250 -12.42 5.77 0.45
N PHE A 251 -12.63 5.42 1.71
CA PHE A 251 -13.23 6.32 2.71
C PHE A 251 -12.21 7.28 3.34
N ASP A 252 -10.91 6.98 3.21
CA ASP A 252 -9.81 7.77 3.75
C ASP A 252 -9.30 8.87 2.80
N ARG A 253 -10.12 9.21 1.79
CA ARG A 253 -9.82 10.28 0.83
C ARG A 253 -11.03 11.17 0.63
N THR A 254 -10.80 12.48 0.70
CA THR A 254 -11.81 13.49 0.35
C THR A 254 -11.13 14.56 -0.49
N ASN A 255 -11.63 14.79 -1.70
CA ASN A 255 -11.09 15.77 -2.66
C ASN A 255 -9.56 15.64 -2.83
N GLY A 256 -9.04 14.41 -2.91
CA GLY A 256 -7.63 14.13 -3.06
C GLY A 256 -6.79 14.22 -1.78
N ASN A 257 -7.37 14.68 -0.67
CA ASN A 257 -6.67 14.78 0.61
C ASN A 257 -6.89 13.53 1.47
N LYS A 258 -5.85 13.16 2.23
CA LYS A 258 -5.96 12.12 3.26
C LYS A 258 -6.84 12.59 4.41
N LEU A 259 -7.77 11.72 4.81
CA LEU A 259 -8.43 11.82 6.11
C LEU A 259 -7.60 11.04 7.14
N HIS A 260 -7.41 11.66 8.29
CA HIS A 260 -6.59 11.08 9.37
C HIS A 260 -7.46 10.75 10.57
#